data_a88d8478d1fe173db1e8937d98f3072a
#
_entry.id   a88d8478d1fe173db1e8937d98f3072a
#
_cell.length_a   1.000
_cell.length_b   1.000
_cell.length_c   1.000
_cell.angle_alpha   90.00
_cell.angle_beta   90.00
_cell.angle_gamma   90.00
#
_symmetry.space_group_name_H-M   'P 1'
#
loop_
_entity.id
_entity.type
_entity.pdbx_description
1 polymer ?
#
loop_
_entity_poly.entity_id
_entity_poly.type
_entity_poly.pdbx_seq_one_letter_code
_entity_poly.pdbx_strand_id
1 'polypeptide(L)'
;MENKILNFNLPESPVVFEPEHHTYDLNGKQLSGVTAIVKWLFPDTYAGIPESVLMQAADYGTLIHSKCELADSMGIADDPIVQDYQRIIKDAGLQVACSEYLVSDEKAIASSIDKVFTDDSLGDIKTTSKIHEVNVTVQLSIYAYLYELQTGRKANKLYVIWLPKPNYGKAMLKELVRIPAEICQYVVEVYVAGGDPLNALAAISQYLPANTERKRIQGEIPDGVHMVVDELMMVKQQLDELSEREKELKKQLLSAMQGVGEDTWSNDLIQITRKAAYERESIDTKALKANEPNIYESYKKVTKVAESLTYKLL
;
A
#
# COMPACT_ATOMS: atom_id res chain seq x y z
N MET A 1 -19.59 37.66 5.25
CA MET A 1 -18.13 37.49 5.26
C MET A 1 -17.74 37.13 3.83
N GLU A 2 -17.09 38.07 3.13
CA GLU A 2 -16.64 37.87 1.76
C GLU A 2 -15.59 36.76 1.74
N ASN A 3 -15.86 35.70 0.97
CA ASN A 3 -14.85 34.71 0.60
C ASN A 3 -13.77 35.45 -0.20
N LYS A 4 -12.69 35.88 0.45
CA LYS A 4 -11.45 36.16 -0.21
C LYS A 4 -10.94 34.81 -0.77
N ILE A 5 -11.22 34.55 -2.04
CA ILE A 5 -10.47 33.57 -2.81
C ILE A 5 -9.02 34.14 -2.83
N LEU A 6 -8.19 33.67 -1.92
CA LEU A 6 -6.76 33.91 -1.99
C LEU A 6 -6.32 33.29 -3.34
N ASN A 7 -5.90 34.15 -4.28
CA ASN A 7 -5.21 33.70 -5.49
C ASN A 7 -3.89 33.07 -5.06
N PHE A 8 -3.96 31.79 -4.70
CA PHE A 8 -2.78 30.98 -4.39
C PHE A 8 -2.16 30.55 -5.71
N ASN A 9 -1.29 31.41 -6.26
CA ASN A 9 -0.66 31.19 -7.55
C ASN A 9 0.74 30.59 -7.32
N LEU A 10 0.92 29.36 -7.76
CA LEU A 10 2.22 28.68 -7.79
C LEU A 10 2.81 28.77 -9.20
N PRO A 11 4.12 29.02 -9.34
CA PRO A 11 4.78 28.96 -10.64
C PRO A 11 4.72 27.53 -11.21
N GLU A 12 4.48 27.42 -12.51
CA GLU A 12 4.53 26.13 -13.20
C GLU A 12 5.97 25.61 -13.22
N SER A 13 6.12 24.31 -13.04
CA SER A 13 7.41 23.63 -13.21
C SER A 13 7.73 23.49 -14.70
N PRO A 14 8.98 23.72 -15.13
CA PRO A 14 9.40 23.44 -16.52
C PRO A 14 9.56 21.93 -16.79
N VAL A 15 9.40 21.08 -15.78
CA VAL A 15 9.55 19.64 -15.88
C VAL A 15 8.27 19.01 -16.42
N VAL A 16 8.40 18.07 -17.34
CA VAL A 16 7.31 17.22 -17.83
C VAL A 16 7.34 15.91 -17.07
N PHE A 17 6.22 15.54 -16.45
CA PHE A 17 6.03 14.25 -15.78
C PHE A 17 5.34 13.28 -16.72
N GLU A 18 5.89 12.07 -16.85
CA GLU A 18 5.33 10.97 -17.63
C GLU A 18 4.77 9.91 -16.64
N PRO A 19 3.44 9.79 -16.50
CA PRO A 19 2.83 8.95 -15.48
C PRO A 19 3.05 7.44 -15.68
N GLU A 20 3.08 6.98 -16.96
CA GLU A 20 3.18 5.55 -17.27
C GLU A 20 4.50 4.94 -16.80
N HIS A 21 5.60 5.71 -16.94
CA HIS A 21 6.93 5.26 -16.52
C HIS A 21 7.42 5.94 -15.23
N HIS A 22 6.61 6.85 -14.66
CA HIS A 22 6.95 7.66 -13.48
C HIS A 22 8.30 8.38 -13.65
N THR A 23 8.49 9.03 -14.80
CA THR A 23 9.73 9.73 -15.16
C THR A 23 9.52 11.23 -15.27
N TYR A 24 10.59 11.96 -14.99
CA TYR A 24 10.63 13.43 -15.04
C TYR A 24 11.61 13.85 -16.13
N ASP A 25 11.14 14.64 -17.09
CA ASP A 25 11.96 15.17 -18.18
C ASP A 25 12.08 16.70 -18.13
N LEU A 26 13.28 17.20 -18.28
CA LEU A 26 13.56 18.62 -18.44
C LEU A 26 14.32 18.85 -19.75
N ASN A 27 13.60 19.29 -20.80
CA ASN A 27 14.16 19.56 -22.10
C ASN A 27 14.98 18.40 -22.73
N GLY A 28 14.48 17.16 -22.57
CA GLY A 28 15.13 15.94 -23.05
C GLY A 28 16.17 15.36 -22.09
N LYS A 29 16.31 15.94 -20.90
CA LYS A 29 17.14 15.40 -19.83
C LYS A 29 16.28 14.75 -18.76
N GLN A 30 16.45 13.45 -18.53
CA GLN A 30 15.78 12.73 -17.47
C GLN A 30 16.34 13.13 -16.11
N LEU A 31 15.45 13.47 -15.17
CA LEU A 31 15.77 13.81 -13.79
C LEU A 31 15.42 12.66 -12.86
N SER A 32 16.12 12.53 -11.73
CA SER A 32 15.80 11.54 -10.70
C SER A 32 14.65 12.02 -9.80
N GLY A 33 13.75 11.09 -9.42
CA GLY A 33 12.71 11.36 -8.44
C GLY A 33 13.24 11.39 -7.00
N VAL A 34 12.62 12.16 -6.11
CA VAL A 34 12.96 12.18 -4.68
C VAL A 34 12.81 10.80 -4.03
N THR A 35 11.86 9.98 -4.48
CA THR A 35 11.71 8.59 -4.04
C THR A 35 12.95 7.72 -4.30
N ALA A 36 13.71 8.02 -5.36
CA ALA A 36 14.98 7.34 -5.63
C ALA A 36 16.05 7.68 -4.59
N ILE A 37 16.09 8.93 -4.12
CA ILE A 37 16.98 9.34 -3.01
C ILE A 37 16.61 8.61 -1.72
N VAL A 38 15.30 8.54 -1.40
CA VAL A 38 14.84 7.82 -0.20
C VAL A 38 15.20 6.34 -0.28
N LYS A 39 15.03 5.70 -1.44
CA LYS A 39 15.41 4.30 -1.67
C LYS A 39 16.93 4.08 -1.55
N TRP A 40 17.72 5.03 -2.03
CA TRP A 40 19.18 4.99 -1.92
C TRP A 40 19.66 5.11 -0.46
N LEU A 41 18.99 5.94 0.35
CA LEU A 41 19.30 6.08 1.79
C LEU A 41 18.82 4.87 2.60
N PHE A 42 17.69 4.27 2.25
CA PHE A 42 17.04 3.22 3.02
C PHE A 42 16.68 2.00 2.13
N PRO A 43 17.69 1.31 1.56
CA PRO A 43 17.46 0.25 0.57
C PRO A 43 16.69 -0.95 1.14
N ASP A 44 16.78 -1.19 2.44
CA ASP A 44 16.18 -2.35 3.10
C ASP A 44 14.72 -2.14 3.56
N THR A 45 14.12 -0.98 3.27
CA THR A 45 12.76 -0.66 3.71
C THR A 45 11.72 -1.73 3.30
N TYR A 46 11.90 -2.30 2.11
CA TYR A 46 11.02 -3.32 1.54
C TYR A 46 11.76 -4.62 1.22
N ALA A 47 12.89 -4.87 1.88
CA ALA A 47 13.67 -6.08 1.64
C ALA A 47 12.87 -7.35 1.98
N GLY A 48 12.94 -8.33 1.08
CA GLY A 48 12.27 -9.62 1.26
C GLY A 48 10.79 -9.66 0.86
N ILE A 49 10.21 -8.52 0.38
CA ILE A 49 8.84 -8.49 -0.13
C ILE A 49 8.85 -8.87 -1.63
N PRO A 50 7.98 -9.80 -2.08
CA PRO A 50 7.85 -10.12 -3.49
C PRO A 50 7.48 -8.89 -4.33
N GLU A 51 8.05 -8.79 -5.53
CA GLU A 51 7.80 -7.65 -6.44
C GLU A 51 6.33 -7.51 -6.82
N SER A 52 5.62 -8.62 -7.02
CA SER A 52 4.17 -8.61 -7.30
C SER A 52 3.36 -7.94 -6.20
N VAL A 53 3.74 -8.14 -4.93
CA VAL A 53 3.08 -7.52 -3.77
C VAL A 53 3.37 -6.03 -3.72
N LEU A 54 4.61 -5.62 -4.01
CA LEU A 54 4.99 -4.20 -4.09
C LEU A 54 4.24 -3.49 -5.22
N MET A 55 4.09 -4.14 -6.37
CA MET A 55 3.35 -3.61 -7.51
C MET A 55 1.87 -3.39 -7.16
N GLN A 56 1.19 -4.37 -6.58
CA GLN A 56 -0.21 -4.24 -6.15
C GLN A 56 -0.40 -3.13 -5.11
N ALA A 57 0.56 -2.97 -4.19
CA ALA A 57 0.52 -1.90 -3.21
C ALA A 57 0.72 -0.52 -3.85
N ALA A 58 1.58 -0.42 -4.86
CA ALA A 58 1.78 0.81 -5.65
C ALA A 58 0.52 1.16 -6.44
N ASP A 59 -0.11 0.18 -7.14
CA ASP A 59 -1.36 0.38 -7.88
C ASP A 59 -2.48 0.86 -6.96
N TYR A 60 -2.62 0.24 -5.78
CA TYR A 60 -3.58 0.68 -4.78
C TYR A 60 -3.30 2.10 -4.28
N GLY A 61 -2.03 2.42 -4.02
CA GLY A 61 -1.61 3.77 -3.66
C GLY A 61 -2.01 4.80 -4.71
N THR A 62 -1.66 4.56 -5.98
CA THR A 62 -1.99 5.41 -7.12
C THR A 62 -3.51 5.64 -7.25
N LEU A 63 -4.31 4.57 -7.08
CA LEU A 63 -5.77 4.67 -7.10
C LEU A 63 -6.30 5.61 -6.00
N ILE A 64 -5.78 5.49 -4.76
CA ILE A 64 -6.22 6.35 -3.65
C ILE A 64 -5.78 7.79 -3.85
N HIS A 65 -4.55 8.05 -4.34
CA HIS A 65 -4.09 9.39 -4.70
C HIS A 65 -5.02 10.06 -5.72
N SER A 66 -5.35 9.36 -6.82
CA SER A 66 -6.26 9.87 -7.85
C SER A 66 -7.67 10.16 -7.30
N LYS A 67 -8.19 9.31 -6.41
CA LYS A 67 -9.48 9.55 -5.76
C LYS A 67 -9.46 10.76 -4.82
N CYS A 68 -8.37 10.95 -4.08
CA CYS A 68 -8.20 12.14 -3.24
C CYS A 68 -8.10 13.42 -4.07
N GLU A 69 -7.42 13.38 -5.23
CA GLU A 69 -7.36 14.50 -6.17
C GLU A 69 -8.75 14.85 -6.75
N LEU A 70 -9.55 13.84 -7.13
CA LEU A 70 -10.93 14.04 -7.55
C LEU A 70 -11.80 14.64 -6.44
N ALA A 71 -11.59 14.23 -5.20
CA ALA A 71 -12.29 14.79 -4.06
C ALA A 71 -11.94 16.28 -3.83
N ASP A 72 -10.67 16.65 -4.01
CA ASP A 72 -10.23 18.04 -3.89
C ASP A 72 -10.75 18.93 -5.01
N SER A 73 -10.75 18.43 -6.26
CA SER A 73 -11.12 19.22 -7.45
C SER A 73 -12.63 19.25 -7.70
N MET A 74 -13.35 18.15 -7.48
CA MET A 74 -14.76 17.98 -7.83
C MET A 74 -15.67 17.72 -6.63
N GLY A 75 -15.13 17.55 -5.42
CA GLY A 75 -15.91 17.20 -4.22
C GLY A 75 -16.44 15.76 -4.22
N ILE A 76 -15.95 14.88 -5.09
CA ILE A 76 -16.39 13.49 -5.20
C ILE A 76 -15.67 12.64 -4.16
N ALA A 77 -16.41 12.05 -3.21
CA ALA A 77 -15.89 11.18 -2.15
C ALA A 77 -16.86 10.00 -1.93
N ASP A 78 -16.90 9.10 -2.89
CA ASP A 78 -17.73 7.88 -2.87
C ASP A 78 -17.07 6.71 -2.11
N ASP A 79 -15.77 6.80 -1.86
CA ASP A 79 -14.97 5.80 -1.15
C ASP A 79 -14.81 6.18 0.34
N PRO A 80 -15.06 5.27 1.29
CA PRO A 80 -14.90 5.56 2.72
C PRO A 80 -13.52 6.10 3.10
N ILE A 81 -12.44 5.63 2.44
CA ILE A 81 -11.08 6.09 2.73
C ILE A 81 -10.87 7.54 2.28
N VAL A 82 -11.55 7.96 1.19
CA VAL A 82 -11.53 9.34 0.70
C VAL A 82 -12.38 10.25 1.59
N GLN A 83 -13.49 9.74 2.13
CA GLN A 83 -14.26 10.47 3.15
C GLN A 83 -13.43 10.70 4.41
N ASP A 84 -12.66 9.71 4.85
CA ASP A 84 -11.72 9.86 5.96
C ASP A 84 -10.62 10.89 5.63
N TYR A 85 -10.08 10.88 4.41
CA TYR A 85 -9.15 11.90 3.94
C TYR A 85 -9.74 13.31 4.07
N GLN A 86 -10.93 13.55 3.50
CA GLN A 86 -11.59 14.86 3.59
C GLN A 86 -11.86 15.28 5.03
N ARG A 87 -12.26 14.33 5.88
CA ARG A 87 -12.51 14.58 7.31
C ARG A 87 -11.25 15.04 8.02
N ILE A 88 -10.12 14.32 7.89
CA ILE A 88 -8.88 14.67 8.61
C ILE A 88 -8.28 15.99 8.12
N ILE A 89 -8.37 16.32 6.83
CA ILE A 89 -7.93 17.62 6.29
C ILE A 89 -8.80 18.75 6.83
N LYS A 90 -10.12 18.57 6.84
CA LYS A 90 -11.08 19.55 7.39
C LYS A 90 -10.89 19.75 8.88
N ASP A 91 -10.74 18.68 9.66
CA ASP A 91 -10.56 18.73 11.12
C ASP A 91 -9.26 19.46 11.50
N ALA A 92 -8.23 19.36 10.66
CA ALA A 92 -6.98 20.10 10.80
C ALA A 92 -7.08 21.58 10.38
N GLY A 93 -8.20 22.01 9.80
CA GLY A 93 -8.39 23.36 9.27
C GLY A 93 -7.54 23.65 8.03
N LEU A 94 -7.08 22.62 7.32
CA LEU A 94 -6.28 22.76 6.10
C LEU A 94 -7.18 22.92 4.88
N GLN A 95 -6.68 23.64 3.88
CA GLN A 95 -7.31 23.79 2.58
C GLN A 95 -6.30 23.48 1.49
N VAL A 96 -6.62 22.52 0.61
CA VAL A 96 -5.76 22.15 -0.53
C VAL A 96 -5.74 23.30 -1.53
N ALA A 97 -4.54 23.75 -1.90
CA ALA A 97 -4.30 24.75 -2.92
C ALA A 97 -3.98 24.08 -4.28
N CYS A 98 -3.21 23.00 -4.24
CA CYS A 98 -2.80 22.25 -5.42
C CYS A 98 -2.54 20.78 -5.04
N SER A 99 -2.94 19.87 -5.94
CA SER A 99 -2.57 18.44 -5.87
C SER A 99 -1.53 18.16 -6.96
N GLU A 100 -0.67 17.16 -6.70
CA GLU A 100 0.37 16.70 -7.63
C GLU A 100 1.24 17.86 -8.19
N TYR A 101 1.69 18.74 -7.29
CA TYR A 101 2.48 19.90 -7.70
C TYR A 101 3.92 19.50 -8.04
N LEU A 102 4.30 19.67 -9.30
CA LEU A 102 5.66 19.38 -9.80
C LEU A 102 6.68 20.39 -9.30
N VAL A 103 7.74 19.91 -8.70
CA VAL A 103 8.89 20.69 -8.22
C VAL A 103 10.20 20.10 -8.72
N SER A 104 11.21 20.96 -8.92
CA SER A 104 12.54 20.52 -9.35
C SER A 104 13.64 21.51 -8.91
N ASP A 105 14.88 21.02 -8.97
CA ASP A 105 16.07 21.88 -8.89
C ASP A 105 16.52 22.36 -10.27
N GLU A 106 15.78 22.03 -11.33
CA GLU A 106 16.10 22.29 -12.75
C GLU A 106 17.47 21.74 -13.20
N LYS A 107 18.04 20.81 -12.43
CA LYS A 107 19.38 20.26 -12.69
C LYS A 107 19.39 18.74 -12.74
N ALA A 108 18.93 18.10 -11.68
CA ALA A 108 19.10 16.68 -11.51
C ALA A 108 17.89 15.98 -10.85
N ILE A 109 17.12 16.71 -10.02
CA ILE A 109 16.05 16.16 -9.21
C ILE A 109 14.73 16.83 -9.51
N ALA A 110 13.68 16.02 -9.63
CA ALA A 110 12.29 16.49 -9.70
C ALA A 110 11.38 15.55 -8.89
N SER A 111 10.20 16.03 -8.54
CA SER A 111 9.16 15.19 -7.92
C SER A 111 7.80 15.85 -8.04
N SER A 112 6.73 15.08 -7.77
CA SER A 112 5.40 15.59 -7.54
C SER A 112 5.12 15.63 -6.03
N ILE A 113 4.59 16.73 -5.52
CA ILE A 113 4.11 16.88 -4.14
C ILE A 113 2.63 16.57 -4.13
N ASP A 114 2.19 15.55 -3.41
CA ASP A 114 0.81 15.10 -3.42
C ASP A 114 -0.18 16.21 -3.07
N LYS A 115 0.13 17.01 -2.03
CA LYS A 115 -0.71 18.13 -1.59
C LYS A 115 0.11 19.35 -1.18
N VAL A 116 -0.24 20.49 -1.74
CA VAL A 116 0.19 21.82 -1.27
C VAL A 116 -1.03 22.50 -0.67
N PHE A 117 -0.92 22.99 0.57
CA PHE A 117 -2.00 23.68 1.26
C PHE A 117 -1.87 25.20 1.13
N THR A 118 -2.98 25.91 1.32
CA THR A 118 -3.05 27.38 1.19
C THR A 118 -2.22 28.16 2.21
N ASP A 119 -1.74 27.49 3.25
CA ASP A 119 -0.80 28.03 4.25
C ASP A 119 0.67 27.66 3.98
N ASP A 120 0.99 27.19 2.78
CA ASP A 120 2.30 26.68 2.37
C ASP A 120 2.75 25.40 3.12
N SER A 121 1.85 24.71 3.81
CA SER A 121 2.13 23.36 4.31
C SER A 121 2.12 22.35 3.17
N LEU A 122 2.92 21.28 3.30
CA LEU A 122 3.02 20.21 2.32
C LEU A 122 2.51 18.91 2.91
N GLY A 123 1.84 18.11 2.09
CA GLY A 123 1.31 16.80 2.48
C GLY A 123 1.72 15.70 1.52
N ASP A 124 1.96 14.51 2.07
CA ASP A 124 2.26 13.30 1.32
C ASP A 124 1.34 12.17 1.79
N ILE A 125 0.61 11.57 0.86
CA ILE A 125 -0.36 10.50 1.13
C ILE A 125 0.37 9.15 1.20
N LYS A 126 0.09 8.40 2.24
CA LYS A 126 0.60 7.03 2.42
C LYS A 126 -0.53 6.06 2.74
N THR A 127 -0.62 4.99 1.95
CA THR A 127 -1.62 3.91 2.10
C THR A 127 -1.04 2.64 2.73
N THR A 128 0.21 2.71 3.18
CA THR A 128 0.95 1.59 3.76
C THR A 128 0.36 1.13 5.11
N SER A 129 0.63 -0.11 5.50
CA SER A 129 0.17 -0.69 6.78
C SER A 129 0.68 0.07 8.02
N LYS A 130 1.81 0.76 7.88
CA LYS A 130 2.38 1.66 8.90
C LYS A 130 3.07 2.84 8.24
N ILE A 131 3.29 3.90 9.01
CA ILE A 131 4.08 5.06 8.58
C ILE A 131 5.57 4.73 8.75
N HIS A 132 6.33 4.71 7.65
CA HIS A 132 7.79 4.70 7.69
C HIS A 132 8.29 6.13 7.92
N GLU A 133 8.17 6.59 9.17
CA GLU A 133 8.32 8.00 9.54
C GLU A 133 9.64 8.61 9.10
N VAL A 134 10.75 7.87 9.25
CA VAL A 134 12.07 8.30 8.81
C VAL A 134 12.10 8.58 7.30
N ASN A 135 11.58 7.66 6.49
CA ASN A 135 11.56 7.78 5.03
C ASN A 135 10.70 8.98 4.58
N VAL A 136 9.50 9.11 5.17
CA VAL A 136 8.58 10.21 4.81
C VAL A 136 9.10 11.57 5.30
N THR A 137 9.80 11.61 6.45
CA THR A 137 10.45 12.83 6.94
C THR A 137 11.51 13.32 5.94
N VAL A 138 12.34 12.43 5.43
CA VAL A 138 13.35 12.78 4.41
C VAL A 138 12.66 13.22 3.11
N GLN A 139 11.68 12.46 2.64
CA GLN A 139 10.94 12.76 1.41
C GLN A 139 10.31 14.15 1.45
N LEU A 140 9.48 14.42 2.46
CA LEU A 140 8.81 15.71 2.60
C LEU A 140 9.78 16.88 2.85
N SER A 141 10.90 16.64 3.53
CA SER A 141 11.90 17.69 3.73
C SER A 141 12.60 18.07 2.43
N ILE A 142 12.89 17.09 1.55
CA ILE A 142 13.44 17.37 0.21
C ILE A 142 12.37 18.05 -0.66
N TYR A 143 11.09 17.64 -0.56
CA TYR A 143 9.99 18.35 -1.22
C TYR A 143 9.93 19.82 -0.80
N ALA A 144 10.04 20.11 0.52
CA ALA A 144 10.06 21.48 1.01
C ALA A 144 11.25 22.28 0.49
N TYR A 145 12.44 21.67 0.39
CA TYR A 145 13.61 22.29 -0.23
C TYR A 145 13.36 22.65 -1.69
N LEU A 146 12.85 21.71 -2.51
CA LEU A 146 12.56 21.96 -3.93
C LEU A 146 11.42 22.97 -4.10
N TYR A 147 10.38 22.90 -3.26
CA TYR A 147 9.27 23.86 -3.23
C TYR A 147 9.77 25.29 -2.98
N GLU A 148 10.61 25.47 -1.97
CA GLU A 148 11.19 26.78 -1.65
C GLU A 148 12.11 27.29 -2.75
N LEU A 149 12.90 26.41 -3.37
CA LEU A 149 13.77 26.76 -4.49
C LEU A 149 12.97 27.25 -5.69
N GLN A 150 11.90 26.55 -6.06
CA GLN A 150 11.09 26.88 -7.24
C GLN A 150 10.16 28.06 -7.02
N THR A 151 9.53 28.16 -5.84
CA THR A 151 8.48 29.16 -5.57
C THR A 151 8.98 30.43 -4.89
N GLY A 152 10.12 30.38 -4.22
CA GLY A 152 10.60 31.42 -3.31
C GLY A 152 9.76 31.55 -2.01
N ARG A 153 8.74 30.69 -1.81
CA ARG A 153 7.87 30.65 -0.64
C ARG A 153 8.44 29.66 0.37
N LYS A 154 8.29 29.95 1.66
CA LYS A 154 8.78 29.04 2.70
C LYS A 154 7.71 27.99 3.03
N ALA A 155 8.07 26.71 2.95
CA ALA A 155 7.18 25.64 3.41
C ALA A 155 6.94 25.78 4.92
N ASN A 156 5.66 25.75 5.35
CA ASN A 156 5.26 25.97 6.73
C ASN A 156 5.41 24.69 7.55
N LYS A 157 4.55 23.70 7.29
CA LYS A 157 4.53 22.41 7.97
C LYS A 157 4.58 21.26 6.99
N LEU A 158 5.02 20.11 7.47
CA LEU A 158 5.09 18.87 6.69
C LEU A 158 4.16 17.84 7.31
N TYR A 159 3.27 17.27 6.50
CA TYR A 159 2.28 16.31 6.97
C TYR A 159 2.38 15.00 6.21
N VAL A 160 2.43 13.88 6.93
CA VAL A 160 2.02 12.61 6.35
C VAL A 160 0.52 12.44 6.53
N ILE A 161 -0.17 12.18 5.43
CA ILE A 161 -1.60 11.89 5.35
C ILE A 161 -1.70 10.37 5.25
N TRP A 162 -1.88 9.70 6.39
CA TRP A 162 -1.90 8.25 6.41
C TRP A 162 -3.33 7.74 6.25
N LEU A 163 -3.55 7.01 5.17
CA LEU A 163 -4.82 6.44 4.76
C LEU A 163 -4.67 4.90 4.66
N PRO A 164 -4.53 4.19 5.78
CA PRO A 164 -4.35 2.75 5.76
C PRO A 164 -5.61 2.02 5.33
N LYS A 165 -5.47 0.77 4.87
CA LYS A 165 -6.61 -0.12 4.77
C LYS A 165 -7.27 -0.32 6.15
N PRO A 166 -8.58 -0.57 6.23
CA PRO A 166 -9.32 -0.58 7.51
C PRO A 166 -8.77 -1.49 8.61
N ASN A 167 -8.11 -2.58 8.23
CA ASN A 167 -7.50 -3.55 9.15
C ASN A 167 -6.18 -3.09 9.79
N TYR A 168 -5.56 -2.01 9.30
CA TYR A 168 -4.28 -1.50 9.84
C TYR A 168 -4.43 -0.31 10.79
N GLY A 169 -5.56 0.38 10.75
CA GLY A 169 -5.77 1.52 11.63
C GLY A 169 -6.78 2.52 11.09
N LYS A 170 -6.81 3.67 11.73
CA LYS A 170 -7.65 4.79 11.32
C LYS A 170 -6.83 5.83 10.59
N ALA A 171 -7.41 6.42 9.55
CA ALA A 171 -6.82 7.55 8.85
C ALA A 171 -6.40 8.66 9.81
N MET A 172 -5.20 9.19 9.61
CA MET A 172 -4.66 10.27 10.46
C MET A 172 -3.77 11.23 9.68
N LEU A 173 -3.74 12.44 10.14
CA LEU A 173 -2.77 13.46 9.73
C LEU A 173 -1.70 13.58 10.82
N LYS A 174 -0.43 13.43 10.44
CA LYS A 174 0.68 13.58 11.39
C LYS A 174 1.66 14.63 10.88
N GLU A 175 1.93 15.63 11.71
CA GLU A 175 2.97 16.62 11.47
C GLU A 175 4.36 15.95 11.68
N LEU A 176 5.28 16.20 10.76
CA LEU A 176 6.65 15.67 10.79
C LEU A 176 7.65 16.79 11.06
N VAL A 177 8.77 16.40 11.66
CA VAL A 177 9.92 17.30 11.83
C VAL A 177 10.54 17.58 10.45
N ARG A 178 10.91 18.84 10.22
CA ARG A 178 11.56 19.24 8.98
C ARG A 178 13.09 19.18 9.13
N ILE A 179 13.75 18.57 8.15
CA ILE A 179 15.20 18.67 7.98
C ILE A 179 15.51 20.03 7.33
N PRO A 180 16.51 20.79 7.81
CA PRO A 180 16.90 22.08 7.24
C PRO A 180 17.22 21.99 5.75
N ALA A 181 16.87 23.04 4.99
CA ALA A 181 17.02 23.08 3.53
C ALA A 181 18.45 22.86 3.06
N GLU A 182 19.44 23.43 3.79
CA GLU A 182 20.87 23.27 3.51
C GLU A 182 21.35 21.81 3.68
N ILE A 183 20.75 21.08 4.59
CA ILE A 183 21.02 19.64 4.77
C ILE A 183 20.37 18.81 3.67
N CYS A 184 19.13 19.15 3.28
CA CYS A 184 18.46 18.53 2.12
C CYS A 184 19.25 18.76 0.83
N GLN A 185 19.75 19.98 0.61
CA GLN A 185 20.62 20.30 -0.51
C GLN A 185 21.87 19.41 -0.50
N TYR A 186 22.56 19.29 0.63
CA TYR A 186 23.73 18.41 0.77
C TYR A 186 23.41 16.95 0.42
N VAL A 187 22.29 16.42 0.92
CA VAL A 187 21.83 15.04 0.59
C VAL A 187 21.66 14.87 -0.92
N VAL A 188 21.00 15.82 -1.58
CA VAL A 188 20.80 15.82 -3.03
C VAL A 188 22.16 15.87 -3.76
N GLU A 189 23.08 16.74 -3.36
CA GLU A 189 24.42 16.87 -3.96
C GLU A 189 25.22 15.56 -3.83
N VAL A 190 25.20 14.91 -2.64
CA VAL A 190 25.88 13.61 -2.43
C VAL A 190 25.26 12.52 -3.31
N TYR A 191 23.94 12.48 -3.43
CA TYR A 191 23.24 11.53 -4.30
C TYR A 191 23.62 11.72 -5.78
N VAL A 192 23.53 12.95 -6.26
CA VAL A 192 23.82 13.29 -7.66
C VAL A 192 25.29 13.03 -8.03
N ALA A 193 26.20 13.23 -7.09
CA ALA A 193 27.62 12.92 -7.26
C ALA A 193 27.95 11.41 -7.19
N GLY A 194 26.96 10.53 -6.94
CA GLY A 194 27.19 9.09 -6.74
C GLY A 194 27.98 8.79 -5.46
N GLY A 195 27.85 9.64 -4.44
CA GLY A 195 28.55 9.50 -3.17
C GLY A 195 28.01 8.38 -2.28
N ASP A 196 28.64 8.20 -1.12
CA ASP A 196 28.23 7.17 -0.15
C ASP A 196 26.97 7.62 0.63
N PRO A 197 25.87 6.83 0.67
CA PRO A 197 24.67 7.14 1.45
C PRO A 197 24.95 7.34 2.94
N LEU A 198 25.98 6.71 3.50
CA LEU A 198 26.37 6.90 4.91
C LEU A 198 26.73 8.34 5.25
N ASN A 199 27.33 9.08 4.32
CA ASN A 199 27.65 10.50 4.52
C ASN A 199 26.37 11.35 4.63
N ALA A 200 25.40 11.08 3.76
CA ALA A 200 24.10 11.75 3.80
C ALA A 200 23.30 11.38 5.05
N LEU A 201 23.30 10.09 5.44
CA LEU A 201 22.65 9.61 6.66
C LEU A 201 23.25 10.26 7.92
N ALA A 202 24.58 10.39 8.00
CA ALA A 202 25.24 11.07 9.11
C ALA A 202 24.79 12.53 9.24
N ALA A 203 24.61 13.24 8.11
CA ALA A 203 24.18 14.64 8.12
C ALA A 203 22.72 14.82 8.59
N ILE A 204 21.82 13.89 8.25
CA ILE A 204 20.39 13.97 8.61
C ILE A 204 20.08 13.34 9.98
N SER A 205 20.94 12.50 10.55
CA SER A 205 20.65 11.64 11.70
C SER A 205 20.04 12.37 12.91
N GLN A 206 20.51 13.57 13.21
CA GLN A 206 20.04 14.37 14.36
C GLN A 206 18.62 14.93 14.18
N TYR A 207 18.11 14.96 12.93
CA TYR A 207 16.79 15.48 12.57
C TYR A 207 15.76 14.36 12.39
N LEU A 208 16.22 13.11 12.32
CA LEU A 208 15.32 11.98 12.17
C LEU A 208 14.61 11.69 13.49
N PRO A 209 13.35 11.25 13.42
CA PRO A 209 12.66 10.75 14.59
C PRO A 209 13.52 9.65 15.24
N ALA A 210 13.61 9.66 16.56
CA ALA A 210 14.34 8.64 17.29
C ALA A 210 13.91 7.27 16.77
N ASN A 211 14.86 6.56 16.17
CA ASN A 211 14.61 5.20 15.72
C ASN A 211 14.37 4.37 16.98
N THR A 212 13.13 4.31 17.42
CA THR A 212 12.70 3.29 18.32
C THR A 212 12.76 2.00 17.51
N GLU A 213 13.99 1.43 17.41
CA GLU A 213 14.14 0.00 17.16
C GLU A 213 13.32 -0.68 18.25
N ARG A 214 12.03 -0.87 17.99
CA ARG A 214 11.24 -1.80 18.78
C ARG A 214 11.98 -3.12 18.63
N LYS A 215 12.66 -3.55 19.71
CA LYS A 215 13.12 -4.93 19.80
C LYS A 215 11.94 -5.78 19.34
N ARG A 216 12.11 -6.53 18.25
CA ARG A 216 11.08 -7.45 17.74
C ARG A 216 10.48 -8.18 18.94
N ILE A 217 9.20 -7.96 19.18
CA ILE A 217 8.46 -8.74 20.16
C ILE A 217 8.41 -10.14 19.56
N GLN A 218 8.77 -11.15 20.36
CA GLN A 218 8.74 -12.55 19.90
C GLN A 218 7.33 -12.86 19.39
N GLY A 219 7.19 -13.17 18.10
CA GLY A 219 5.91 -13.37 17.43
C GLY A 219 5.44 -12.20 16.54
N GLU A 220 6.16 -11.08 16.50
CA GLU A 220 5.85 -9.97 15.60
C GLU A 220 6.29 -10.31 14.17
N ILE A 221 5.34 -10.24 13.23
CA ILE A 221 5.60 -10.46 11.81
C ILE A 221 6.46 -9.30 11.28
N PRO A 222 7.52 -9.56 10.47
CA PRO A 222 8.29 -8.50 9.82
C PRO A 222 7.38 -7.57 9.02
N ASP A 223 7.67 -6.27 9.05
CA ASP A 223 6.82 -5.24 8.44
C ASP A 223 6.43 -5.51 6.99
N GLY A 224 7.35 -6.04 6.18
CA GLY A 224 7.07 -6.41 4.80
C GLY A 224 6.10 -7.58 4.62
N VAL A 225 5.94 -8.42 5.63
CA VAL A 225 5.04 -9.59 5.57
C VAL A 225 3.57 -9.18 5.69
N HIS A 226 3.27 -8.02 6.29
CA HIS A 226 1.88 -7.52 6.35
C HIS A 226 1.26 -7.38 4.96
N MET A 227 2.02 -6.93 3.96
CA MET A 227 1.52 -6.81 2.58
C MET A 227 1.19 -8.18 1.97
N VAL A 228 2.01 -9.21 2.26
CA VAL A 228 1.73 -10.59 1.84
C VAL A 228 0.50 -11.15 2.54
N VAL A 229 0.30 -10.81 3.81
CA VAL A 229 -0.90 -11.21 4.58
C VAL A 229 -2.15 -10.57 3.97
N ASP A 230 -2.09 -9.30 3.56
CA ASP A 230 -3.22 -8.63 2.90
C ASP A 230 -3.60 -9.30 1.58
N GLU A 231 -2.62 -9.58 0.75
CA GLU A 231 -2.86 -10.29 -0.51
C GLU A 231 -3.49 -11.66 -0.24
N LEU A 232 -2.97 -12.40 0.75
CA LEU A 232 -3.52 -13.68 1.15
C LEU A 232 -4.98 -13.56 1.62
N MET A 233 -5.31 -12.51 2.38
CA MET A 233 -6.69 -12.24 2.83
C MET A 233 -7.61 -11.93 1.65
N MET A 234 -7.18 -11.10 0.69
CA MET A 234 -7.95 -10.78 -0.51
C MET A 234 -8.19 -12.03 -1.36
N VAL A 235 -7.15 -12.83 -1.61
CA VAL A 235 -7.26 -14.09 -2.36
C VAL A 235 -8.21 -15.06 -1.64
N LYS A 236 -8.14 -15.14 -0.32
CA LYS A 236 -9.03 -16.01 0.46
C LYS A 236 -10.49 -15.56 0.36
N GLN A 237 -10.76 -14.27 0.46
CA GLN A 237 -12.12 -13.73 0.29
C GLN A 237 -12.68 -14.06 -1.10
N GLN A 238 -11.89 -13.85 -2.16
CA GLN A 238 -12.31 -14.20 -3.53
C GLN A 238 -12.59 -15.71 -3.68
N LEU A 239 -11.76 -16.57 -3.08
CA LEU A 239 -11.97 -18.01 -3.09
C LEU A 239 -13.26 -18.40 -2.35
N ASP A 240 -13.56 -17.76 -1.24
CA ASP A 240 -14.79 -18.03 -0.49
C ASP A 240 -16.02 -17.57 -1.29
N GLU A 241 -16.00 -16.39 -1.89
CA GLU A 241 -17.08 -15.88 -2.77
C GLU A 241 -17.30 -16.79 -3.98
N LEU A 242 -16.23 -17.22 -4.66
CA LEU A 242 -16.30 -18.16 -5.78
C LEU A 242 -16.82 -19.54 -5.35
N SER A 243 -16.40 -20.03 -4.17
CA SER A 243 -16.88 -21.28 -3.61
C SER A 243 -18.37 -21.27 -3.29
N GLU A 244 -18.87 -20.17 -2.71
CA GLU A 244 -20.32 -20.02 -2.46
C GLU A 244 -21.09 -19.90 -3.80
N ARG A 245 -20.54 -19.19 -4.79
CA ARG A 245 -21.13 -19.11 -6.11
C ARG A 245 -21.19 -20.48 -6.80
N GLU A 246 -20.12 -21.25 -6.71
CA GLU A 246 -20.06 -22.63 -7.23
C GLU A 246 -21.12 -23.53 -6.55
N LYS A 247 -21.27 -23.46 -5.23
CA LYS A 247 -22.29 -24.23 -4.49
C LYS A 247 -23.70 -23.89 -4.97
N GLU A 248 -23.99 -22.60 -5.15
CA GLU A 248 -25.32 -22.17 -5.62
C GLU A 248 -25.59 -22.65 -7.06
N LEU A 249 -24.61 -22.56 -7.95
CA LEU A 249 -24.73 -23.08 -9.33
C LEU A 249 -24.92 -24.61 -9.33
N LYS A 250 -24.19 -25.36 -8.51
CA LYS A 250 -24.37 -26.80 -8.36
C LYS A 250 -25.76 -27.16 -7.85
N LYS A 251 -26.33 -26.38 -6.91
CA LYS A 251 -27.69 -26.57 -6.41
C LYS A 251 -28.74 -26.34 -7.50
N GLN A 252 -28.55 -25.28 -8.31
CA GLN A 252 -29.45 -25.00 -9.44
C GLN A 252 -29.40 -26.13 -10.49
N LEU A 253 -28.20 -26.60 -10.85
CA LEU A 253 -28.01 -27.73 -11.78
C LEU A 253 -28.63 -29.00 -11.25
N LEU A 254 -28.43 -29.31 -9.96
CA LEU A 254 -29.05 -30.50 -9.32
C LEU A 254 -30.56 -30.43 -9.39
N SER A 255 -31.17 -29.29 -9.09
CA SER A 255 -32.61 -29.08 -9.16
C SER A 255 -33.16 -29.24 -10.61
N ALA A 256 -32.44 -28.67 -11.60
CA ALA A 256 -32.79 -28.80 -13.00
C ALA A 256 -32.74 -30.26 -13.46
N MET A 257 -31.66 -31.01 -13.15
CA MET A 257 -31.54 -32.42 -13.53
C MET A 257 -32.58 -33.31 -12.83
N GLN A 258 -32.94 -33.01 -11.59
CA GLN A 258 -34.05 -33.69 -10.90
C GLN A 258 -35.38 -33.44 -11.59
N GLY A 259 -35.63 -32.19 -12.02
CA GLY A 259 -36.88 -31.82 -12.72
C GLY A 259 -37.05 -32.51 -14.09
N VAL A 260 -35.97 -32.79 -14.79
CA VAL A 260 -35.97 -33.48 -16.11
C VAL A 260 -35.86 -35.00 -15.95
N GLY A 261 -35.43 -35.50 -14.78
CA GLY A 261 -35.25 -36.94 -14.55
C GLY A 261 -33.96 -37.53 -15.10
N GLU A 262 -33.01 -36.68 -15.51
CA GLU A 262 -31.72 -37.11 -16.07
C GLU A 262 -30.62 -37.22 -15.03
N ASP A 263 -29.79 -38.25 -15.16
CA ASP A 263 -28.64 -38.45 -14.24
C ASP A 263 -27.30 -37.98 -14.84
N THR A 264 -27.26 -37.79 -16.16
CA THR A 264 -26.04 -37.32 -16.82
C THR A 264 -26.38 -36.36 -17.96
N TRP A 265 -25.65 -35.29 -18.05
CA TRP A 265 -25.71 -34.32 -19.16
C TRP A 265 -24.30 -33.93 -19.54
N SER A 266 -24.01 -33.73 -20.83
CA SER A 266 -22.71 -33.32 -21.32
C SER A 266 -22.78 -32.47 -22.57
N ASN A 267 -21.75 -31.64 -22.74
CA ASN A 267 -21.45 -30.95 -24.01
C ASN A 267 -19.93 -31.07 -24.28
N ASP A 268 -19.42 -30.30 -25.23
CA ASP A 268 -18.00 -30.35 -25.64
C ASP A 268 -17.02 -29.87 -24.54
N LEU A 269 -17.52 -29.22 -23.48
CA LEU A 269 -16.71 -28.57 -22.44
C LEU A 269 -16.82 -29.26 -21.08
N ILE A 270 -18.00 -29.83 -20.75
CA ILE A 270 -18.27 -30.34 -19.40
C ILE A 270 -19.25 -31.50 -19.42
N GLN A 271 -19.02 -32.46 -18.54
CA GLN A 271 -19.99 -33.51 -18.22
C GLN A 271 -20.45 -33.36 -16.78
N ILE A 272 -21.76 -33.35 -16.54
CA ILE A 272 -22.38 -33.24 -15.25
C ILE A 272 -23.08 -34.56 -14.93
N THR A 273 -22.81 -35.12 -13.76
CA THR A 273 -23.42 -36.37 -13.31
C THR A 273 -24.06 -36.19 -11.95
N ARG A 274 -25.33 -36.43 -11.85
CA ARG A 274 -26.11 -36.50 -10.61
C ARG A 274 -25.91 -37.88 -9.97
N LYS A 275 -25.51 -37.93 -8.71
CA LYS A 275 -25.49 -39.17 -7.93
C LYS A 275 -26.61 -39.14 -6.91
N ALA A 276 -27.42 -40.20 -6.85
CA ALA A 276 -28.39 -40.35 -5.80
C ALA A 276 -27.72 -40.42 -4.43
N ALA A 277 -28.44 -40.02 -3.40
CA ALA A 277 -27.96 -40.18 -2.03
C ALA A 277 -27.72 -41.68 -1.70
N TYR A 278 -26.63 -41.99 -1.06
CA TYR A 278 -26.29 -43.34 -0.66
C TYR A 278 -25.66 -43.30 0.74
N GLU A 279 -25.80 -44.40 1.46
CA GLU A 279 -25.09 -44.59 2.73
C GLU A 279 -23.66 -45.05 2.47
N ARG A 280 -22.71 -44.45 3.16
CA ARG A 280 -21.30 -44.81 3.08
C ARG A 280 -20.83 -45.33 4.43
N GLU A 281 -20.33 -46.55 4.43
CA GLU A 281 -19.65 -47.10 5.61
C GLU A 281 -18.22 -46.54 5.66
N SER A 282 -17.79 -46.17 6.86
CA SER A 282 -16.41 -45.75 7.16
C SER A 282 -15.99 -46.29 8.51
N ILE A 283 -14.69 -46.56 8.65
CA ILE A 283 -14.15 -47.01 9.94
C ILE A 283 -13.90 -45.77 10.81
N ASP A 284 -14.44 -45.76 12.01
CA ASP A 284 -14.05 -44.81 13.03
C ASP A 284 -12.64 -45.14 13.55
N THR A 285 -11.65 -44.51 12.89
CA THR A 285 -10.25 -44.75 13.24
C THR A 285 -9.88 -44.21 14.62
N LYS A 286 -10.63 -43.26 15.18
CA LYS A 286 -10.43 -42.78 16.54
C LYS A 286 -10.89 -43.80 17.57
N ALA A 287 -12.09 -44.37 17.37
CA ALA A 287 -12.62 -45.42 18.22
C ALA A 287 -11.77 -46.70 18.08
N LEU A 288 -11.36 -47.07 16.88
CA LEU A 288 -10.47 -48.21 16.61
C LEU A 288 -9.14 -48.07 17.37
N LYS A 289 -8.51 -46.90 17.33
CA LYS A 289 -7.26 -46.62 18.05
C LYS A 289 -7.43 -46.70 19.56
N ALA A 290 -8.58 -46.30 20.09
CA ALA A 290 -8.85 -46.30 21.51
C ALA A 290 -9.19 -47.71 22.06
N ASN A 291 -9.97 -48.52 21.31
CA ASN A 291 -10.50 -49.75 21.75
C ASN A 291 -9.66 -50.99 21.31
N GLU A 292 -9.04 -50.89 20.14
CA GLU A 292 -8.25 -51.97 19.52
C GLU A 292 -6.86 -51.44 19.03
N PRO A 293 -6.00 -50.96 19.96
CA PRO A 293 -4.74 -50.33 19.60
C PRO A 293 -3.80 -51.23 18.82
N ASN A 294 -3.77 -52.52 19.10
CA ASN A 294 -2.91 -53.47 18.41
C ASN A 294 -3.30 -53.65 16.94
N ILE A 295 -4.60 -53.66 16.64
CA ILE A 295 -5.12 -53.75 15.28
C ILE A 295 -4.79 -52.42 14.53
N TYR A 296 -5.04 -51.28 15.19
CA TYR A 296 -4.71 -49.99 14.62
C TYR A 296 -3.22 -49.87 14.24
N GLU A 297 -2.31 -50.22 15.14
CA GLU A 297 -0.86 -50.13 14.90
C GLU A 297 -0.38 -51.09 13.78
N SER A 298 -1.01 -52.28 13.64
CA SER A 298 -0.67 -53.23 12.58
C SER A 298 -1.00 -52.75 11.17
N TYR A 299 -2.00 -51.86 11.04
CA TYR A 299 -2.47 -51.33 9.76
C TYR A 299 -2.18 -49.84 9.57
N LYS A 300 -1.50 -49.21 10.50
CA LYS A 300 -1.11 -47.81 10.44
C LYS A 300 -0.07 -47.56 9.31
N LYS A 301 -0.37 -46.61 8.43
CA LYS A 301 0.55 -46.14 7.41
C LYS A 301 1.17 -44.79 7.85
N VAL A 302 2.49 -44.74 7.89
CA VAL A 302 3.23 -43.48 8.18
C VAL A 302 3.62 -42.86 6.86
N THR A 303 3.24 -41.61 6.65
CA THR A 303 3.58 -40.82 5.47
C THR A 303 4.38 -39.60 5.93
N LYS A 304 5.47 -39.27 5.26
CA LYS A 304 6.18 -37.99 5.50
C LYS A 304 5.33 -36.88 4.93
N VAL A 305 5.02 -35.91 5.75
CA VAL A 305 4.31 -34.68 5.36
C VAL A 305 5.34 -33.57 5.30
N ALA A 306 5.35 -32.81 4.21
CA ALA A 306 6.20 -31.63 4.08
C ALA A 306 5.74 -30.52 5.05
N GLU A 307 6.64 -29.65 5.40
CA GLU A 307 6.31 -28.45 6.18
C GLU A 307 5.26 -27.62 5.42
N SER A 308 4.26 -27.15 6.13
CA SER A 308 3.17 -26.36 5.57
C SER A 308 2.79 -25.20 6.50
N LEU A 309 2.33 -24.10 5.90
CA LEU A 309 1.80 -22.96 6.60
C LEU A 309 0.28 -23.07 6.68
N THR A 310 -0.27 -22.86 7.85
CA THR A 310 -1.72 -22.76 8.06
C THR A 310 -2.06 -21.39 8.61
N TYR A 311 -3.18 -20.84 8.21
CA TYR A 311 -3.71 -19.58 8.72
C TYR A 311 -5.20 -19.72 9.03
N LYS A 312 -5.68 -18.87 9.93
CA LYS A 312 -7.10 -18.75 10.28
C LYS A 312 -7.47 -17.28 10.27
N LEU A 313 -8.57 -16.93 9.60
CA LEU A 313 -9.18 -15.60 9.73
C LEU A 313 -9.87 -15.53 11.10
N LEU A 314 -9.68 -14.43 11.82
CA LEU A 314 -10.23 -14.18 13.15
C LEU A 314 -11.49 -13.32 13.07
#